data_5d5a3a61acc9c5941994573874bae372
#
_entry.id   5d5a3a61acc9c5941994573874bae372
#
_cell.length_a   1.000
_cell.length_b   1.000
_cell.length_c   1.000
_cell.angle_alpha   90.00
_cell.angle_beta   90.00
_cell.angle_gamma   90.00
#
_symmetry.space_group_name_H-M   'P 1'
#
loop_
_entity.id
_entity.type
_entity.pdbx_description
1 polymer ?
#
loop_
_entity_poly.entity_id
_entity_poly.type
_entity_poly.pdbx_seq_one_letter_code
_entity_poly.pdbx_strand_id
1 'polypeptide(L)'
;MIAVALDGEGLRLGQSRILHPFNLQIAAGECVAIIGPSGAGKTSLLRLIGTELRGEGRLALWELDPWSLSTRDRQRLRSRIGMVWQQPPLPASQPVVTSVLAGRLGQWSLGRSLLSLLRPCDPAGARAELARLGLADKWQQRCGELSGGQLQRVGIARVLYQQPDLILADEPVSALDPVLAQSSLDALLAQARARGSTLIANLHAVELALGRFPRIIGLRKGRVQFDCPATAVTPAMLTELYADDDEVAACLN
;
A
#
# COMPACT_ATOMS: atom_id res chain seq x y z
N MET A 1 -3.79 12.10 -16.58
CA MET A 1 -3.57 12.82 -15.28
C MET A 1 -2.54 12.06 -14.49
N ILE A 2 -1.57 12.73 -13.87
CA ILE A 2 -0.55 12.13 -13.00
C ILE A 2 -1.13 12.02 -11.58
N ALA A 3 -1.09 10.83 -10.98
CA ALA A 3 -1.51 10.62 -9.60
C ALA A 3 -0.38 10.93 -8.62
N VAL A 4 0.85 10.50 -8.93
CA VAL A 4 2.05 10.71 -8.11
C VAL A 4 3.16 11.24 -9.00
N ALA A 5 3.76 12.36 -8.62
CA ALA A 5 4.98 12.88 -9.24
C ALA A 5 6.01 13.17 -8.15
N LEU A 6 7.19 12.60 -8.31
CA LEU A 6 8.40 12.87 -7.53
C LEU A 6 9.39 13.54 -8.46
N ASP A 7 9.93 14.70 -8.03
CA ASP A 7 10.90 15.47 -8.80
C ASP A 7 12.10 15.80 -7.91
N GLY A 8 13.25 15.21 -8.23
CA GLY A 8 14.45 15.26 -7.40
C GLY A 8 14.20 14.76 -5.98
N GLU A 9 13.21 13.89 -5.78
CA GLU A 9 12.78 13.48 -4.44
C GLU A 9 13.77 12.49 -3.84
N GLY A 10 14.19 12.75 -2.61
CA GLY A 10 15.05 11.91 -1.82
C GLY A 10 14.61 11.92 -0.36
N LEU A 11 15.17 11.01 0.45
CA LEU A 11 14.82 10.93 1.87
C LEU A 11 16.04 10.71 2.73
N ARG A 12 16.18 11.53 3.78
CA ARG A 12 17.09 11.33 4.90
C ARG A 12 16.33 11.09 6.19
N LEU A 13 16.81 10.16 7.00
CA LEU A 13 16.36 9.96 8.37
C LEU A 13 17.58 10.12 9.30
N GLY A 14 17.64 11.23 10.00
CA GLY A 14 18.85 11.65 10.72
C GLY A 14 20.03 11.85 9.77
N GLN A 15 21.13 11.14 10.01
CA GLN A 15 22.31 11.21 9.13
C GLN A 15 22.28 10.20 7.98
N SER A 16 21.37 9.24 8.01
CA SER A 16 21.30 8.17 7.01
C SER A 16 20.47 8.59 5.81
N ARG A 17 21.02 8.42 4.61
CA ARG A 17 20.29 8.57 3.36
C ARG A 17 19.57 7.27 3.03
N ILE A 18 18.26 7.32 3.04
CA ILE A 18 17.38 6.17 2.76
C ILE A 18 17.03 6.10 1.28
N LEU A 19 16.69 7.25 0.67
CA LEU A 19 16.44 7.36 -0.75
C LEU A 19 17.35 8.43 -1.33
N HIS A 20 18.03 8.10 -2.42
CA HIS A 20 18.76 9.09 -3.22
C HIS A 20 17.78 9.88 -4.08
N PRO A 21 18.08 11.13 -4.45
CA PRO A 21 17.21 11.90 -5.33
C PRO A 21 16.92 11.16 -6.65
N PHE A 22 15.65 11.08 -7.02
CA PHE A 22 15.20 10.51 -8.29
C PHE A 22 13.88 11.16 -8.74
N ASN A 23 13.54 10.93 -10.00
CA ASN A 23 12.26 11.35 -10.59
C ASN A 23 11.40 10.12 -10.82
N LEU A 24 10.11 10.22 -10.52
CA LEU A 24 9.14 9.15 -10.76
C LEU A 24 7.78 9.77 -11.06
N GLN A 25 7.09 9.25 -12.07
CA GLN A 25 5.72 9.64 -12.37
C GLN A 25 4.86 8.38 -12.50
N ILE A 26 3.71 8.39 -11.81
CA ILE A 26 2.73 7.31 -11.87
C ILE A 26 1.40 7.93 -12.29
N ALA A 27 0.83 7.41 -13.36
CA ALA A 27 -0.43 7.89 -13.90
C ALA A 27 -1.62 7.49 -13.01
N ALA A 28 -2.70 8.25 -13.07
CA ALA A 28 -3.95 7.89 -12.39
C ALA A 28 -4.51 6.59 -12.98
N GLY A 29 -4.92 5.67 -12.10
CA GLY A 29 -5.42 4.35 -12.48
C GLY A 29 -4.34 3.31 -12.79
N GLU A 30 -3.07 3.67 -12.70
CA GLU A 30 -1.96 2.74 -12.94
C GLU A 30 -1.75 1.81 -11.74
N CYS A 31 -1.39 0.55 -12.03
CA CYS A 31 -0.99 -0.43 -11.03
C CYS A 31 0.51 -0.71 -11.18
N VAL A 32 1.29 -0.42 -10.14
CA VAL A 32 2.75 -0.51 -10.14
C VAL A 32 3.21 -1.37 -8.97
N ALA A 33 4.11 -2.33 -9.23
CA ALA A 33 4.81 -3.03 -8.16
C ALA A 33 6.23 -2.48 -7.98
N ILE A 34 6.65 -2.34 -6.72
CA ILE A 34 8.02 -2.01 -6.33
C ILE A 34 8.65 -3.27 -5.76
N ILE A 35 9.77 -3.70 -6.35
CA ILE A 35 10.53 -4.87 -5.92
C ILE A 35 11.96 -4.46 -5.54
N GLY A 36 12.64 -5.31 -4.79
CA GLY A 36 14.03 -5.11 -4.39
C GLY A 36 14.33 -5.73 -3.03
N PRO A 37 15.62 -5.82 -2.64
CA PRO A 37 16.04 -6.46 -1.41
C PRO A 37 15.50 -5.78 -0.15
N SER A 38 15.60 -6.48 0.99
CA SER A 38 15.31 -5.91 2.29
C SER A 38 16.19 -4.68 2.54
N GLY A 39 15.64 -3.62 3.13
CA GLY A 39 16.38 -2.38 3.35
C GLY A 39 16.59 -1.50 2.10
N ALA A 40 16.08 -1.87 0.92
CA ALA A 40 16.20 -1.07 -0.29
C ALA A 40 15.54 0.33 -0.23
N GLY A 41 14.64 0.56 0.75
CA GLY A 41 13.91 1.82 0.90
C GLY A 41 12.46 1.77 0.43
N LYS A 42 11.91 0.60 0.07
CA LYS A 42 10.55 0.42 -0.48
C LYS A 42 9.46 0.97 0.44
N THR A 43 9.44 0.56 1.71
CA THR A 43 8.51 1.06 2.73
C THR A 43 8.63 2.57 2.91
N SER A 44 9.86 3.09 2.94
CA SER A 44 10.12 4.52 3.08
C SER A 44 9.58 5.31 1.90
N LEU A 45 9.67 4.77 0.68
CA LEU A 45 9.09 5.37 -0.52
C LEU A 45 7.56 5.42 -0.43
N LEU A 46 6.89 4.34 -0.02
CA LEU A 46 5.44 4.37 0.18
C LEU A 46 5.02 5.37 1.25
N ARG A 47 5.74 5.43 2.38
CA ARG A 47 5.45 6.39 3.46
C ARG A 47 5.67 7.85 3.04
N LEU A 48 6.64 8.10 2.17
CA LEU A 48 6.87 9.40 1.56
C LEU A 48 5.69 9.77 0.64
N ILE A 49 5.28 8.88 -0.28
CA ILE A 49 4.11 9.08 -1.14
C ILE A 49 2.83 9.22 -0.30
N GLY A 50 2.69 8.44 0.78
CA GLY A 50 1.59 8.52 1.75
C GLY A 50 1.59 9.79 2.61
N THR A 51 2.54 10.70 2.40
CA THR A 51 2.70 11.96 3.15
C THR A 51 2.95 11.79 4.65
N GLU A 52 3.49 10.64 5.07
CA GLU A 52 3.92 10.41 6.44
C GLU A 52 5.34 10.93 6.67
N LEU A 53 6.16 10.84 5.65
CA LEU A 53 7.52 11.37 5.63
C LEU A 53 7.61 12.53 4.63
N ARG A 54 8.40 13.53 4.97
CA ARG A 54 8.73 14.63 4.08
C ARG A 54 10.14 14.42 3.55
N GLY A 55 10.28 14.42 2.22
CA GLY A 55 11.57 14.29 1.56
C GLY A 55 12.27 15.63 1.31
N GLU A 56 13.34 15.57 0.51
CA GLU A 56 14.22 16.72 0.21
C GLU A 56 13.84 17.42 -1.10
N GLY A 57 13.12 16.73 -2.01
CA GLY A 57 12.70 17.24 -3.30
C GLY A 57 11.24 17.72 -3.31
N ARG A 58 10.55 17.43 -4.40
CA ARG A 58 9.14 17.80 -4.58
C ARG A 58 8.28 16.56 -4.78
N LEU A 59 7.28 16.40 -3.91
CA LEU A 59 6.16 15.46 -4.07
C LEU A 59 4.93 16.23 -4.55
N ALA A 60 4.29 15.76 -5.62
CA ALA A 60 2.96 16.20 -6.01
C ALA A 60 2.03 14.99 -6.11
N LEU A 61 0.85 15.11 -5.50
CA LEU A 61 -0.26 14.15 -5.59
C LEU A 61 -1.42 14.82 -6.30
N TRP A 62 -1.80 14.29 -7.48
CA TRP A 62 -2.79 14.93 -8.36
C TRP A 62 -2.49 16.43 -8.59
N GLU A 63 -1.19 16.74 -8.88
CA GLU A 63 -0.66 18.08 -9.09
C GLU A 63 -0.63 18.99 -7.85
N LEU A 64 -1.09 18.52 -6.68
CA LEU A 64 -1.06 19.25 -5.42
C LEU A 64 0.22 18.90 -4.63
N ASP A 65 0.92 19.92 -4.14
CA ASP A 65 1.99 19.75 -3.16
C ASP A 65 1.38 19.59 -1.75
N PRO A 66 1.45 18.39 -1.12
CA PRO A 66 0.85 18.15 0.18
C PRO A 66 1.38 19.06 1.30
N TRP A 67 2.60 19.52 1.15
CA TRP A 67 3.29 20.31 2.18
C TRP A 67 2.94 21.78 2.11
N SER A 68 2.44 22.27 0.97
CA SER A 68 1.93 23.63 0.80
C SER A 68 0.48 23.80 1.28
N LEU A 69 -0.26 22.68 1.45
CA LEU A 69 -1.66 22.70 1.83
C LEU A 69 -1.88 23.08 3.30
N SER A 70 -3.04 23.71 3.59
CA SER A 70 -3.54 23.86 4.95
C SER A 70 -3.70 22.48 5.63
N THR A 71 -3.69 22.44 6.97
CA THR A 71 -3.93 21.20 7.72
C THR A 71 -5.22 20.50 7.32
N ARG A 72 -6.30 21.26 7.10
CA ARG A 72 -7.61 20.74 6.70
C ARG A 72 -7.57 20.14 5.29
N ASP A 73 -6.94 20.82 4.34
CA ASP A 73 -6.87 20.34 2.95
C ASP A 73 -5.92 19.15 2.83
N ARG A 74 -4.84 19.12 3.61
CA ARG A 74 -3.95 17.96 3.72
C ARG A 74 -4.67 16.75 4.33
N GLN A 75 -5.54 16.93 5.33
CA GLN A 75 -6.38 15.84 5.84
C GLN A 75 -7.35 15.31 4.77
N ARG A 76 -7.96 16.19 3.97
CA ARG A 76 -8.80 15.79 2.83
C ARG A 76 -8.00 15.03 1.77
N LEU A 77 -6.79 15.49 1.44
CA LEU A 77 -5.90 14.78 0.54
C LEU A 77 -5.59 13.38 1.07
N ARG A 78 -5.20 13.26 2.35
CA ARG A 78 -4.90 11.97 3.00
C ARG A 78 -6.10 11.02 3.05
N SER A 79 -7.33 11.53 3.14
CA SER A 79 -8.51 10.67 3.12
C SER A 79 -8.75 9.98 1.77
N ARG A 80 -8.10 10.45 0.70
CA ARG A 80 -8.09 9.84 -0.65
C ARG A 80 -7.00 8.78 -0.80
N ILE A 81 -6.10 8.63 0.19
CA ILE A 81 -5.01 7.66 0.21
C ILE A 81 -5.38 6.54 1.17
N GLY A 82 -5.32 5.30 0.73
CA GLY A 82 -5.48 4.11 1.55
C GLY A 82 -4.14 3.39 1.71
N MET A 83 -3.77 3.06 2.95
CA MET A 83 -2.53 2.34 3.23
C MET A 83 -2.84 0.94 3.77
N VAL A 84 -2.36 -0.08 3.06
CA VAL A 84 -2.28 -1.45 3.55
C VAL A 84 -0.88 -1.63 4.13
N TRP A 85 -0.83 -1.89 5.43
CA TRP A 85 0.42 -2.09 6.15
C TRP A 85 0.79 -3.57 6.21
N GLN A 86 2.07 -3.87 6.23
CA GLN A 86 2.58 -5.22 6.51
C GLN A 86 2.01 -5.76 7.82
N GLN A 87 2.04 -4.92 8.88
CA GLN A 87 1.36 -5.17 10.15
C GLN A 87 0.32 -4.08 10.37
N PRO A 88 -0.97 -4.34 10.11
CA PRO A 88 -2.00 -3.33 10.24
C PRO A 88 -2.10 -2.80 11.67
N PRO A 89 -2.08 -1.48 11.91
CA PRO A 89 -2.19 -0.89 13.23
C PRO A 89 -3.64 -0.94 13.73
N LEU A 90 -4.13 -2.16 14.00
CA LEU A 90 -5.48 -2.41 14.48
C LEU A 90 -5.45 -2.67 15.99
N PRO A 91 -6.19 -1.89 16.82
CA PRO A 91 -6.23 -2.13 18.25
C PRO A 91 -6.79 -3.52 18.58
N ALA A 92 -6.08 -4.30 19.39
CA ALA A 92 -6.44 -5.68 19.72
C ALA A 92 -7.85 -5.81 20.34
N SER A 93 -8.27 -4.83 21.13
CA SER A 93 -9.58 -4.80 21.78
C SER A 93 -10.73 -4.40 20.86
N GLN A 94 -10.43 -3.88 19.65
CA GLN A 94 -11.45 -3.35 18.74
C GLN A 94 -12.12 -4.47 17.95
N PRO A 95 -13.46 -4.45 17.78
CA PRO A 95 -14.15 -5.36 16.87
C PRO A 95 -13.69 -5.18 15.41
N VAL A 96 -13.60 -6.28 14.67
CA VAL A 96 -13.19 -6.30 13.26
C VAL A 96 -14.06 -5.37 12.42
N VAL A 97 -15.38 -5.39 12.60
CA VAL A 97 -16.30 -4.50 11.88
C VAL A 97 -15.95 -3.04 12.09
N THR A 98 -15.66 -2.62 13.32
CA THR A 98 -15.28 -1.23 13.63
C THR A 98 -13.96 -0.87 12.98
N SER A 99 -13.00 -1.79 12.96
CA SER A 99 -11.70 -1.61 12.32
C SER A 99 -11.82 -1.41 10.81
N VAL A 100 -12.73 -2.14 10.15
CA VAL A 100 -13.01 -1.97 8.71
C VAL A 100 -13.70 -0.62 8.45
N LEU A 101 -14.73 -0.29 9.22
CA LEU A 101 -15.46 0.97 9.10
C LEU A 101 -14.58 2.19 9.33
N ALA A 102 -13.53 2.07 10.15
CA ALA A 102 -12.56 3.13 10.39
C ALA A 102 -11.84 3.59 9.11
N GLY A 103 -11.84 2.81 8.03
CA GLY A 103 -11.32 3.21 6.72
C GLY A 103 -11.96 4.49 6.18
N ARG A 104 -13.24 4.76 6.51
CA ARG A 104 -13.96 5.97 6.06
C ARG A 104 -14.03 7.11 7.05
N LEU A 105 -13.40 7.02 8.22
CA LEU A 105 -13.44 8.08 9.23
C LEU A 105 -12.99 9.45 8.69
N GLY A 106 -11.96 9.47 7.82
CA GLY A 106 -11.48 10.68 7.18
C GLY A 106 -12.42 11.29 6.13
N GLN A 107 -13.42 10.52 5.67
CA GLN A 107 -14.40 10.93 4.66
C GLN A 107 -15.74 11.32 5.28
N TRP A 108 -16.01 10.92 6.52
CA TRP A 108 -17.26 11.19 7.23
C TRP A 108 -17.22 12.51 8.02
N SER A 109 -18.37 13.05 8.32
CA SER A 109 -18.48 14.13 9.30
C SER A 109 -18.07 13.64 10.69
N LEU A 110 -17.61 14.56 11.53
CA LEU A 110 -17.16 14.24 12.89
C LEU A 110 -18.24 13.50 13.70
N GLY A 111 -19.50 13.96 13.63
CA GLY A 111 -20.62 13.30 14.33
C GLY A 111 -20.84 11.86 13.86
N ARG A 112 -20.80 11.59 12.55
CA ARG A 112 -20.91 10.24 11.98
C ARG A 112 -19.72 9.37 12.38
N SER A 113 -18.52 9.93 12.40
CA SER A 113 -17.30 9.22 12.80
C SER A 113 -17.38 8.77 14.27
N LEU A 114 -17.79 9.68 15.18
CA LEU A 114 -17.97 9.35 16.60
C LEU A 114 -19.08 8.32 16.81
N LEU A 115 -20.22 8.48 16.12
CA LEU A 115 -21.32 7.51 16.19
C LEU A 115 -20.88 6.13 15.71
N SER A 116 -20.09 6.05 14.62
CA SER A 116 -19.61 4.79 14.06
C SER A 116 -18.65 4.03 14.98
N LEU A 117 -17.92 4.74 15.86
CA LEU A 117 -17.06 4.12 16.87
C LEU A 117 -17.86 3.49 18.01
N LEU A 118 -19.03 4.08 18.34
CA LEU A 118 -19.93 3.58 19.39
C LEU A 118 -20.88 2.51 18.84
N ARG A 119 -21.42 2.74 17.65
CA ARG A 119 -22.35 1.82 16.97
C ARG A 119 -21.99 1.76 15.48
N PRO A 120 -21.63 0.57 14.94
CA PRO A 120 -21.31 0.42 13.54
C PRO A 120 -22.38 0.99 12.61
N CYS A 121 -22.04 2.00 11.80
CA CYS A 121 -23.01 2.68 10.94
C CYS A 121 -23.34 1.89 9.65
N ASP A 122 -22.45 1.00 9.22
CA ASP A 122 -22.61 0.21 7.99
C ASP A 122 -21.99 -1.19 8.15
N PRO A 123 -22.53 -2.03 9.05
CA PRO A 123 -21.98 -3.38 9.24
C PRO A 123 -22.12 -4.28 8.00
N ALA A 124 -23.12 -4.03 7.17
CA ALA A 124 -23.33 -4.79 5.94
C ALA A 124 -22.22 -4.54 4.92
N GLY A 125 -21.86 -3.27 4.67
CA GLY A 125 -20.75 -2.90 3.80
C GLY A 125 -19.40 -3.43 4.30
N ALA A 126 -19.13 -3.31 5.61
CA ALA A 126 -17.91 -3.87 6.18
C ALA A 126 -17.84 -5.40 6.03
N ARG A 127 -18.96 -6.10 6.26
CA ARG A 127 -19.06 -7.56 6.12
C ARG A 127 -18.88 -8.00 4.67
N ALA A 128 -19.38 -7.24 3.71
CA ALA A 128 -19.20 -7.52 2.29
C ALA A 128 -17.71 -7.51 1.90
N GLU A 129 -16.94 -6.52 2.37
CA GLU A 129 -15.50 -6.48 2.09
C GLU A 129 -14.73 -7.59 2.83
N LEU A 130 -15.13 -7.94 4.05
CA LEU A 130 -14.58 -9.10 4.76
C LEU A 130 -14.89 -10.42 4.02
N ALA A 131 -16.09 -10.55 3.45
CA ALA A 131 -16.47 -11.74 2.68
C ALA A 131 -15.58 -11.94 1.44
N ARG A 132 -15.20 -10.87 0.74
CA ARG A 132 -14.26 -10.92 -0.39
C ARG A 132 -12.90 -11.50 -0.03
N LEU A 133 -12.55 -11.45 1.25
CA LEU A 133 -11.27 -11.93 1.81
C LEU A 133 -11.43 -13.17 2.69
N GLY A 134 -12.60 -13.86 2.63
CA GLY A 134 -12.85 -15.08 3.38
C GLY A 134 -12.97 -14.90 4.89
N LEU A 135 -13.41 -13.71 5.36
CA LEU A 135 -13.51 -13.37 6.78
C LEU A 135 -14.93 -12.92 7.19
N ALA A 136 -15.97 -13.30 6.43
CA ALA A 136 -17.35 -12.86 6.70
C ALA A 136 -17.89 -13.28 8.08
N ASP A 137 -17.42 -14.39 8.61
CA ASP A 137 -17.78 -14.93 9.93
C ASP A 137 -17.05 -14.24 11.10
N LYS A 138 -15.95 -13.49 10.81
CA LYS A 138 -15.10 -12.87 11.81
C LYS A 138 -15.50 -11.44 12.20
N TRP A 139 -16.53 -10.87 11.60
CA TRP A 139 -16.85 -9.45 11.69
C TRP A 139 -17.13 -8.96 13.13
N GLN A 140 -17.59 -9.84 14.04
CA GLN A 140 -17.85 -9.52 15.45
C GLN A 140 -16.68 -9.82 16.39
N GLN A 141 -15.70 -10.61 15.93
CA GLN A 141 -14.53 -10.94 16.74
C GLN A 141 -13.68 -9.69 17.02
N ARG A 142 -12.86 -9.75 18.06
CA ARG A 142 -11.88 -8.71 18.33
C ARG A 142 -10.62 -8.95 17.48
N CYS A 143 -9.96 -7.87 17.09
CA CYS A 143 -8.74 -7.97 16.28
C CYS A 143 -7.65 -8.81 16.97
N GLY A 144 -7.54 -8.75 18.30
CA GLY A 144 -6.57 -9.55 19.06
C GLY A 144 -6.83 -11.06 19.10
N GLU A 145 -8.00 -11.52 18.63
CA GLU A 145 -8.35 -12.94 18.54
C GLU A 145 -7.99 -13.54 17.17
N LEU A 146 -7.52 -12.71 16.25
CA LEU A 146 -7.21 -13.11 14.87
C LEU A 146 -5.74 -13.50 14.73
N SER A 147 -5.47 -14.43 13.82
CA SER A 147 -4.09 -14.72 13.38
C SER A 147 -3.49 -13.54 12.61
N GLY A 148 -2.16 -13.49 12.48
CA GLY A 148 -1.46 -12.45 11.72
C GLY A 148 -1.96 -12.30 10.29
N GLY A 149 -2.16 -13.41 9.57
CA GLY A 149 -2.72 -13.41 8.22
C GLY A 149 -4.19 -12.98 8.16
N GLN A 150 -4.99 -13.28 9.18
CA GLN A 150 -6.35 -12.75 9.29
C GLN A 150 -6.36 -11.24 9.53
N LEU A 151 -5.49 -10.74 10.42
CA LEU A 151 -5.33 -9.30 10.66
C LEU A 151 -4.88 -8.56 9.41
N GLN A 152 -3.95 -9.13 8.65
CA GLN A 152 -3.50 -8.54 7.38
C GLN A 152 -4.66 -8.41 6.40
N ARG A 153 -5.49 -9.45 6.25
CA ARG A 153 -6.70 -9.40 5.42
C ARG A 153 -7.75 -8.42 5.94
N VAL A 154 -7.90 -8.23 7.25
CA VAL A 154 -8.74 -7.15 7.81
C VAL A 154 -8.19 -5.77 7.43
N GLY A 155 -6.88 -5.58 7.44
CA GLY A 155 -6.23 -4.35 6.94
C GLY A 155 -6.55 -4.08 5.48
N ILE A 156 -6.53 -5.12 4.63
CA ILE A 156 -6.96 -5.02 3.23
C ILE A 156 -8.45 -4.66 3.15
N ALA A 157 -9.34 -5.36 3.89
CA ALA A 157 -10.77 -5.07 3.90
C ALA A 157 -11.08 -3.62 4.30
N ARG A 158 -10.32 -3.06 5.24
CA ARG A 158 -10.42 -1.66 5.63
C ARG A 158 -10.14 -0.70 4.46
N VAL A 159 -9.11 -0.98 3.66
CA VAL A 159 -8.75 -0.16 2.48
C VAL A 159 -9.78 -0.36 1.35
N LEU A 160 -10.25 -1.59 1.12
CA LEU A 160 -11.32 -1.86 0.16
C LEU A 160 -12.59 -1.09 0.53
N TYR A 161 -12.97 -1.08 1.82
CA TYR A 161 -14.12 -0.34 2.33
C TYR A 161 -13.92 1.19 2.24
N GLN A 162 -12.69 1.69 2.45
CA GLN A 162 -12.34 3.10 2.30
C GLN A 162 -12.57 3.60 0.88
N GLN A 163 -12.30 2.76 -0.14
CA GLN A 163 -12.40 3.09 -1.57
C GLN A 163 -11.55 4.32 -1.95
N PRO A 164 -10.25 4.33 -1.67
CA PRO A 164 -9.39 5.47 -1.93
C PRO A 164 -9.06 5.64 -3.42
N ASP A 165 -8.60 6.83 -3.81
CA ASP A 165 -8.12 7.11 -5.17
C ASP A 165 -6.68 6.61 -5.39
N LEU A 166 -5.89 6.52 -4.32
CA LEU A 166 -4.53 5.96 -4.29
C LEU A 166 -4.44 4.89 -3.20
N ILE A 167 -4.08 3.69 -3.60
CA ILE A 167 -3.82 2.54 -2.71
C ILE A 167 -2.30 2.36 -2.63
N LEU A 168 -1.76 2.46 -1.43
CA LEU A 168 -0.38 2.13 -1.10
C LEU A 168 -0.39 0.82 -0.32
N ALA A 169 0.34 -0.19 -0.78
CA ALA A 169 0.33 -1.50 -0.15
C ALA A 169 1.77 -1.94 0.18
N ASP A 170 2.09 -1.91 1.47
CA ASP A 170 3.40 -2.31 1.97
C ASP A 170 3.36 -3.78 2.39
N GLU A 171 3.91 -4.64 1.56
CA GLU A 171 3.95 -6.09 1.74
C GLU A 171 2.58 -6.68 2.13
N PRO A 172 1.52 -6.41 1.35
CA PRO A 172 0.14 -6.65 1.76
C PRO A 172 -0.21 -8.12 1.97
N VAL A 173 0.67 -9.04 1.57
CA VAL A 173 0.41 -10.49 1.57
C VAL A 173 1.54 -11.33 2.20
N SER A 174 2.50 -10.69 2.88
CA SER A 174 3.70 -11.37 3.42
C SER A 174 3.40 -12.41 4.52
N ALA A 175 2.30 -12.27 5.25
CA ALA A 175 1.88 -13.20 6.32
C ALA A 175 0.84 -14.23 5.84
N LEU A 176 0.61 -14.36 4.53
CA LEU A 176 -0.40 -15.24 3.95
C LEU A 176 0.25 -16.43 3.23
N ASP A 177 -0.45 -17.56 3.23
CA ASP A 177 -0.11 -18.67 2.34
C ASP A 177 -0.29 -18.27 0.87
N PRO A 178 0.34 -18.99 -0.08
CA PRO A 178 0.35 -18.60 -1.49
C PRO A 178 -1.04 -18.40 -2.11
N VAL A 179 -2.04 -19.21 -1.73
CA VAL A 179 -3.40 -19.11 -2.29
C VAL A 179 -4.12 -17.87 -1.77
N LEU A 180 -4.04 -17.62 -0.46
CA LEU A 180 -4.60 -16.43 0.16
C LEU A 180 -3.86 -15.15 -0.27
N ALA A 181 -2.55 -15.21 -0.47
CA ALA A 181 -1.76 -14.11 -0.99
C ALA A 181 -2.24 -13.68 -2.38
N GLN A 182 -2.42 -14.66 -3.28
CA GLN A 182 -2.93 -14.40 -4.62
C GLN A 182 -4.32 -13.78 -4.60
N SER A 183 -5.28 -14.42 -3.90
CA SER A 183 -6.67 -13.94 -3.85
C SER A 183 -6.80 -12.56 -3.21
N SER A 184 -6.00 -12.26 -2.19
CA SER A 184 -5.98 -10.95 -1.52
C SER A 184 -5.41 -9.86 -2.42
N LEU A 185 -4.34 -10.15 -3.15
CA LEU A 185 -3.75 -9.23 -4.12
C LEU A 185 -4.70 -8.98 -5.30
N ASP A 186 -5.36 -10.04 -5.79
CA ASP A 186 -6.35 -9.95 -6.87
C ASP A 186 -7.55 -9.08 -6.44
N ALA A 187 -7.98 -9.14 -5.16
CA ALA A 187 -9.02 -8.26 -4.62
C ALA A 187 -8.61 -6.78 -4.65
N LEU A 188 -7.36 -6.46 -4.30
CA LEU A 188 -6.82 -5.09 -4.38
C LEU A 188 -6.75 -4.59 -5.83
N LEU A 189 -6.24 -5.41 -6.74
CA LEU A 189 -6.14 -5.10 -8.17
C LEU A 189 -7.52 -4.92 -8.82
N ALA A 190 -8.46 -5.81 -8.51
CA ALA A 190 -9.84 -5.71 -9.00
C ALA A 190 -10.51 -4.42 -8.51
N GLN A 191 -10.31 -4.03 -7.24
CA GLN A 191 -10.80 -2.78 -6.70
C GLN A 191 -10.19 -1.57 -7.42
N ALA A 192 -8.87 -1.57 -7.59
CA ALA A 192 -8.16 -0.49 -8.28
C ALA A 192 -8.70 -0.31 -9.71
N ARG A 193 -8.81 -1.40 -10.47
CA ARG A 193 -9.34 -1.37 -11.85
C ARG A 193 -10.79 -0.93 -11.92
N ALA A 194 -11.65 -1.45 -11.04
CA ALA A 194 -13.09 -1.14 -11.06
C ALA A 194 -13.38 0.34 -10.76
N ARG A 195 -12.50 1.00 -9.99
CA ARG A 195 -12.67 2.39 -9.59
C ARG A 195 -11.76 3.38 -10.32
N GLY A 196 -10.83 2.89 -11.13
CA GLY A 196 -9.76 3.73 -11.71
C GLY A 196 -8.80 4.27 -10.64
N SER A 197 -8.68 3.59 -9.49
CA SER A 197 -7.73 3.96 -8.45
C SER A 197 -6.31 3.56 -8.85
N THR A 198 -5.33 4.36 -8.43
CA THR A 198 -3.91 4.01 -8.58
C THR A 198 -3.51 3.04 -7.48
N LEU A 199 -2.77 1.98 -7.81
CA LEU A 199 -2.23 1.02 -6.83
C LEU A 199 -0.71 0.96 -6.93
N ILE A 200 -0.03 1.21 -5.82
CA ILE A 200 1.42 1.03 -5.69
C ILE A 200 1.66 0.00 -4.59
N ALA A 201 2.27 -1.13 -4.93
CA ALA A 201 2.49 -2.22 -3.99
C ALA A 201 3.97 -2.59 -3.87
N ASN A 202 4.49 -2.62 -2.66
CA ASN A 202 5.76 -3.28 -2.37
C ASN A 202 5.55 -4.77 -2.28
N LEU A 203 6.33 -5.56 -3.00
CA LEU A 203 6.25 -7.01 -2.98
C LEU A 203 7.64 -7.63 -2.86
N HIS A 204 7.77 -8.65 -2.00
CA HIS A 204 8.97 -9.49 -1.95
C HIS A 204 8.93 -10.59 -3.00
N ALA A 205 7.76 -11.19 -3.23
CA ALA A 205 7.58 -12.24 -4.21
C ALA A 205 7.60 -11.66 -5.64
N VAL A 206 8.75 -11.78 -6.30
CA VAL A 206 8.98 -11.27 -7.66
C VAL A 206 7.98 -11.87 -8.65
N GLU A 207 7.68 -13.16 -8.54
CA GLU A 207 6.73 -13.85 -9.41
C GLU A 207 5.31 -13.25 -9.31
N LEU A 208 4.88 -12.90 -8.09
CA LEU A 208 3.59 -12.24 -7.90
C LEU A 208 3.57 -10.84 -8.52
N ALA A 209 4.68 -10.11 -8.44
CA ALA A 209 4.81 -8.80 -9.04
C ALA A 209 4.74 -8.89 -10.57
N LEU A 210 5.59 -9.72 -11.18
CA LEU A 210 5.67 -9.89 -12.64
C LEU A 210 4.37 -10.45 -13.24
N GLY A 211 3.72 -11.37 -12.54
CA GLY A 211 2.50 -12.02 -13.04
C GLY A 211 1.23 -11.15 -12.94
N ARG A 212 1.23 -10.05 -12.17
CA ARG A 212 0.00 -9.30 -11.87
C ARG A 212 0.07 -7.80 -12.15
N PHE A 213 1.24 -7.21 -12.11
CA PHE A 213 1.41 -5.77 -12.32
C PHE A 213 1.97 -5.49 -13.71
N PRO A 214 1.41 -4.49 -14.41
CA PRO A 214 1.88 -4.15 -15.76
C PRO A 214 3.23 -3.42 -15.75
N ARG A 215 3.60 -2.76 -14.63
CA ARG A 215 4.82 -1.96 -14.49
C ARG A 215 5.54 -2.32 -13.21
N ILE A 216 6.85 -2.46 -13.31
CA ILE A 216 7.72 -2.84 -12.20
C ILE A 216 8.81 -1.80 -12.01
N ILE A 217 9.00 -1.39 -10.75
CA ILE A 217 10.09 -0.52 -10.32
C ILE A 217 11.04 -1.36 -9.47
N GLY A 218 12.28 -1.50 -9.90
CA GLY A 218 13.35 -2.13 -9.13
C GLY A 218 14.06 -1.10 -8.26
N LEU A 219 14.02 -1.27 -6.93
CA LEU A 219 14.68 -0.38 -5.97
C LEU A 219 15.80 -1.12 -5.24
N ARG A 220 17.01 -0.55 -5.22
CA ARG A 220 18.17 -1.08 -4.49
C ARG A 220 18.98 0.05 -3.86
N LYS A 221 19.33 -0.09 -2.58
CA LYS A 221 20.12 0.89 -1.82
C LYS A 221 19.62 2.34 -2.00
N GLY A 222 18.30 2.51 -1.96
CA GLY A 222 17.65 3.81 -2.12
C GLY A 222 17.69 4.41 -3.53
N ARG A 223 18.02 3.62 -4.56
CA ARG A 223 18.07 4.06 -5.96
C ARG A 223 17.14 3.23 -6.82
N VAL A 224 16.45 3.86 -7.75
CA VAL A 224 15.72 3.16 -8.81
C VAL A 224 16.73 2.59 -9.78
N GLN A 225 16.76 1.27 -9.92
CA GLN A 225 17.64 0.56 -10.84
C GLN A 225 16.99 0.45 -12.22
N PHE A 226 15.69 0.19 -12.24
CA PHE A 226 14.88 0.16 -13.44
C PHE A 226 13.43 0.52 -13.13
N ASP A 227 12.74 0.97 -14.17
CA ASP A 227 11.32 1.31 -14.18
C ASP A 227 10.78 0.98 -15.57
N CYS A 228 10.13 -0.17 -15.71
CA CYS A 228 9.75 -0.70 -17.02
C CYS A 228 8.48 -1.58 -16.95
N PRO A 229 7.87 -1.89 -18.11
CA PRO A 229 6.82 -2.90 -18.18
C PRO A 229 7.29 -4.26 -17.63
N ALA A 230 6.41 -5.00 -16.97
CA ALA A 230 6.74 -6.32 -16.41
C ALA A 230 7.33 -7.28 -17.45
N THR A 231 6.89 -7.18 -18.71
CA THR A 231 7.40 -7.98 -19.84
C THR A 231 8.82 -7.64 -20.26
N ALA A 232 9.34 -6.50 -19.86
CA ALA A 232 10.70 -6.05 -20.15
C ALA A 232 11.70 -6.38 -19.04
N VAL A 233 11.23 -6.88 -17.89
CA VAL A 233 12.11 -7.30 -16.79
C VAL A 233 12.83 -8.59 -17.18
N THR A 234 14.16 -8.55 -17.20
CA THR A 234 14.99 -9.70 -17.56
C THR A 234 15.60 -10.39 -16.33
N PRO A 235 15.98 -11.67 -16.42
CA PRO A 235 16.70 -12.35 -15.33
C PRO A 235 17.98 -11.61 -14.91
N ALA A 236 18.71 -11.02 -15.87
CA ALA A 236 19.91 -10.23 -15.58
C ALA A 236 19.62 -9.01 -14.71
N MET A 237 18.51 -8.27 -14.98
CA MET A 237 18.07 -7.14 -14.16
C MET A 237 17.71 -7.58 -12.72
N LEU A 238 17.08 -8.74 -12.57
CA LEU A 238 16.77 -9.30 -11.27
C LEU A 238 18.04 -9.73 -10.52
N THR A 239 18.97 -10.42 -11.19
CA THR A 239 20.25 -10.80 -10.60
C THR A 239 21.02 -9.56 -10.12
N GLU A 240 21.06 -8.49 -10.91
CA GLU A 240 21.71 -7.23 -10.51
C GLU A 240 20.97 -6.58 -9.32
N LEU A 241 19.64 -6.56 -9.34
CA LEU A 241 18.82 -5.97 -8.27
C LEU A 241 19.09 -6.64 -6.91
N TYR A 242 19.25 -7.96 -6.90
CA TYR A 242 19.42 -8.78 -5.68
C TYR A 242 20.88 -9.25 -5.44
N ALA A 243 21.86 -8.70 -6.13
CA ALA A 243 23.25 -9.16 -6.12
C ALA A 243 23.93 -9.21 -4.74
N ASP A 244 23.39 -8.53 -3.72
CA ASP A 244 23.90 -8.54 -2.35
C ASP A 244 22.97 -9.33 -1.38
N ASP A 245 21.96 -10.03 -1.87
CA ASP A 245 20.94 -10.72 -1.08
C ASP A 245 21.13 -12.24 -1.26
N ASP A 246 21.87 -12.87 -0.33
CA ASP A 246 22.21 -14.31 -0.39
C ASP A 246 20.99 -15.24 -0.41
N GLU A 247 19.81 -14.77 0.08
CA GLU A 247 18.58 -15.56 0.11
C GLU A 247 17.92 -15.70 -1.26
N VAL A 248 18.08 -14.73 -2.18
CA VAL A 248 17.42 -14.74 -3.49
C VAL A 248 18.30 -15.38 -4.57
N ALA A 249 19.63 -15.33 -4.41
CA ALA A 249 20.56 -16.01 -5.30
C ALA A 249 20.33 -17.53 -5.35
N ALA A 250 19.81 -18.12 -4.28
CA ALA A 250 19.51 -19.55 -4.20
C ALA A 250 18.21 -19.97 -4.92
N CYS A 251 17.29 -19.05 -5.18
CA CYS A 251 16.01 -19.34 -5.86
C CYS A 251 16.06 -19.11 -7.38
N LEU A 252 17.12 -18.47 -7.90
CA LEU A 252 17.27 -18.16 -9.33
C LEU A 252 18.18 -19.16 -10.09
N ASN A 253 18.75 -20.16 -9.39
CA ASN A 253 19.50 -21.30 -9.93
C ASN A 253 18.63 -22.56 -9.86
#